data_279ffdf4b080dccfb6743c26761e7dbf
#
_entry.id   279ffdf4b080dccfb6743c26761e7dbf
#
_cell.length_a   1.000
_cell.length_b   1.000
_cell.length_c   1.000
_cell.angle_alpha   90.00
_cell.angle_beta   90.00
_cell.angle_gamma   90.00
#
_symmetry.space_group_name_H-M   'P 1'
#
loop_
_entity.id
_entity.type
_entity.pdbx_description
1 polymer ?
#
loop_
_entity_poly.entity_id
_entity_poly.type
_entity_poly.pdbx_seq_one_letter_code
_entity_poly.pdbx_strand_id
1 'polypeptide(L)'
;MGQGNLIDTNTAIDYLAGLLPHSANLIIEGVQCKISVVTRIELLSWSNATNDDINTLTGFISNCIVFNLSENIIVKTIEIRKKYKLKLGDAIIAATAMLNEVQLITRNVNDFNKIPELRIINPHLL
;
A
#
# COMPACT_ATOMS: atom_id res chain seq x y z
N MET A 1 -9.48 -5.13 -16.79
CA MET A 1 -9.45 -3.93 -15.96
C MET A 1 -9.16 -4.29 -14.52
N GLY A 2 -8.27 -3.56 -13.88
CA GLY A 2 -7.90 -3.78 -12.49
C GLY A 2 -9.06 -3.54 -11.54
N GLN A 3 -9.24 -4.46 -10.61
CA GLN A 3 -10.28 -4.39 -9.60
C GLN A 3 -9.63 -4.19 -8.24
N GLY A 4 -10.21 -3.29 -7.46
CA GLY A 4 -9.78 -3.08 -6.09
C GLY A 4 -8.65 -2.08 -5.94
N ASN A 5 -8.08 -2.08 -4.76
CA ASN A 5 -7.16 -1.06 -4.33
C ASN A 5 -6.00 -1.68 -3.55
N LEU A 6 -4.81 -1.17 -3.81
CA LEU A 6 -3.63 -1.46 -3.02
C LEU A 6 -3.47 -0.33 -2.01
N ILE A 7 -3.26 -0.65 -0.76
CA ILE A 7 -2.99 0.38 0.25
C ILE A 7 -1.50 0.37 0.60
N ASP A 8 -0.94 1.55 0.81
CA ASP A 8 0.44 1.66 1.28
C ASP A 8 0.51 1.50 2.80
N THR A 9 1.72 1.49 3.33
CA THR A 9 1.94 1.23 4.75
C THR A 9 1.28 2.27 5.64
N ASN A 10 1.39 3.56 5.29
CA ASN A 10 0.77 4.62 6.09
C ASN A 10 -0.76 4.53 6.09
N THR A 11 -1.36 4.15 4.96
CA THR A 11 -2.80 3.94 4.88
C THR A 11 -3.24 2.79 5.79
N ALA A 12 -2.48 1.69 5.80
CA ALA A 12 -2.76 0.56 6.69
C ALA A 12 -2.69 1.00 8.16
N ILE A 13 -1.67 1.77 8.53
CA ILE A 13 -1.52 2.29 9.88
C ILE A 13 -2.70 3.19 10.26
N ASP A 14 -3.05 4.13 9.38
CA ASP A 14 -4.15 5.06 9.63
C ASP A 14 -5.48 4.33 9.76
N TYR A 15 -5.71 3.33 8.90
CA TYR A 15 -6.91 2.50 8.97
C TYR A 15 -7.02 1.78 10.31
N LEU A 16 -5.95 1.11 10.73
CA LEU A 16 -5.96 0.35 11.99
C LEU A 16 -6.04 1.24 13.21
N ALA A 17 -5.56 2.47 13.11
CA ALA A 17 -5.64 3.46 14.18
C ALA A 17 -6.99 4.20 14.23
N GLY A 18 -7.90 3.92 13.29
CA GLY A 18 -9.20 4.57 13.23
C GLY A 18 -9.15 6.02 12.79
N LEU A 19 -8.14 6.41 12.01
CA LEU A 19 -7.91 7.80 11.62
C LEU A 19 -8.51 8.17 10.26
N LEU A 20 -9.09 7.19 9.54
CA LEU A 20 -9.63 7.44 8.20
C LEU A 20 -11.12 7.80 8.26
N PRO A 21 -11.62 8.61 7.30
CA PRO A 21 -13.05 8.85 7.16
C PRO A 21 -13.80 7.54 6.92
N HIS A 22 -15.07 7.52 7.28
CA HIS A 22 -15.92 6.33 7.11
C HIS A 22 -15.95 5.87 5.65
N SER A 23 -16.04 6.79 4.69
CA SER A 23 -16.05 6.44 3.27
C SER A 23 -14.77 5.75 2.81
N ALA A 24 -13.62 6.13 3.38
CA ALA A 24 -12.35 5.44 3.10
C ALA A 24 -12.37 4.02 3.67
N ASN A 25 -12.86 3.86 4.90
CA ASN A 25 -12.99 2.54 5.53
C ASN A 25 -13.86 1.61 4.67
N LEU A 26 -14.96 2.12 4.13
CA LEU A 26 -15.83 1.32 3.26
C LEU A 26 -15.11 0.84 2.00
N ILE A 27 -14.28 1.69 1.41
CA ILE A 27 -13.51 1.31 0.22
C ILE A 27 -12.49 0.23 0.56
N ILE A 28 -11.79 0.36 1.68
CA ILE A 28 -10.79 -0.61 2.11
C ILE A 28 -11.45 -1.96 2.46
N GLU A 29 -12.61 -1.91 3.11
CA GLU A 29 -13.34 -3.11 3.59
C GLU A 29 -14.21 -3.74 2.52
N GLY A 30 -14.60 -2.98 1.48
CA GLY A 30 -15.59 -3.40 0.49
C GLY A 30 -15.12 -4.49 -0.46
N VAL A 31 -13.80 -4.62 -0.64
CA VAL A 31 -13.15 -5.70 -1.39
C VAL A 31 -11.98 -6.19 -0.57
N GLN A 32 -11.44 -7.35 -0.95
CA GLN A 32 -10.30 -7.88 -0.22
C GLN A 32 -9.13 -6.90 -0.31
N CYS A 33 -8.60 -6.52 0.84
CA CYS A 33 -7.50 -5.58 0.95
C CYS A 33 -6.25 -6.16 0.31
N LYS A 34 -5.52 -5.33 -0.43
CA LYS A 34 -4.29 -5.72 -1.10
C LYS A 34 -3.14 -4.87 -0.58
N ILE A 35 -2.03 -5.53 -0.28
CA ILE A 35 -0.81 -4.86 0.17
C ILE A 35 0.41 -5.46 -0.54
N SER A 36 1.47 -4.68 -0.60
CA SER A 36 2.78 -5.19 -1.02
C SER A 36 3.44 -5.95 0.13
N VAL A 37 4.32 -6.88 -0.19
CA VAL A 37 5.18 -7.52 0.81
C VAL A 37 6.01 -6.49 1.58
N VAL A 38 6.34 -5.35 0.96
CA VAL A 38 7.02 -4.23 1.63
C VAL A 38 6.17 -3.73 2.81
N THR A 39 4.88 -3.54 2.59
CA THR A 39 3.97 -3.11 3.65
C THR A 39 3.92 -4.13 4.79
N ARG A 40 3.86 -5.41 4.45
CA ARG A 40 3.92 -6.47 5.47
C ARG A 40 5.19 -6.36 6.31
N ILE A 41 6.34 -6.18 5.66
CA ILE A 41 7.62 -6.04 6.36
C ILE A 41 7.62 -4.80 7.25
N GLU A 42 7.19 -3.67 6.71
CA GLU A 42 7.19 -2.40 7.45
C GLU A 42 6.27 -2.43 8.66
N LEU A 43 5.07 -2.99 8.52
CA LEU A 43 4.12 -3.11 9.62
C LEU A 43 4.67 -3.97 10.74
N LEU A 44 5.28 -5.11 10.41
CA LEU A 44 5.80 -6.05 11.41
C LEU A 44 7.18 -5.68 11.94
N SER A 45 7.81 -4.66 11.38
CA SER A 45 9.12 -4.17 11.83
C SER A 45 9.02 -3.07 12.89
N TRP A 46 7.82 -2.77 13.35
CA TRP A 46 7.61 -1.77 14.40
C TRP A 46 8.21 -2.26 15.71
N SER A 47 9.33 -1.68 16.09
CA SER A 47 10.15 -2.17 17.22
C SER A 47 9.49 -1.96 18.59
N ASN A 48 8.60 -0.97 18.72
CA ASN A 48 7.91 -0.67 19.98
C ASN A 48 6.55 -1.35 20.09
N ALA A 49 6.21 -2.25 19.16
CA ALA A 49 4.92 -2.93 19.15
C ALA A 49 4.80 -3.85 20.37
N THR A 50 3.64 -3.81 21.00
CA THR A 50 3.27 -4.77 22.06
C THR A 50 2.85 -6.10 21.40
N ASN A 51 2.68 -7.15 22.22
CA ASN A 51 2.13 -8.41 21.70
C ASN A 51 0.74 -8.22 21.11
N ASP A 52 -0.09 -7.38 21.72
CA ASP A 52 -1.42 -7.06 21.19
C ASP A 52 -1.33 -6.35 19.85
N ASP A 53 -0.38 -5.42 19.70
CA ASP A 53 -0.14 -4.74 18.42
C ASP A 53 0.22 -5.73 17.34
N ILE A 54 1.15 -6.65 17.63
CA ILE A 54 1.58 -7.67 16.67
C ILE A 54 0.42 -8.59 16.30
N ASN A 55 -0.41 -8.98 17.27
CA ASN A 55 -1.57 -9.82 16.99
C ASN A 55 -2.58 -9.11 16.08
N THR A 56 -2.82 -7.81 16.31
CA THR A 56 -3.70 -7.00 15.47
C THR A 56 -3.15 -6.90 14.05
N LEU A 57 -1.86 -6.61 13.92
CA LEU A 57 -1.20 -6.48 12.60
C LEU A 57 -1.20 -7.81 11.86
N THR A 58 -0.89 -8.90 12.54
CA THR A 58 -0.87 -10.24 11.94
C THR A 58 -2.27 -10.63 11.46
N GLY A 59 -3.29 -10.34 12.26
CA GLY A 59 -4.69 -10.60 11.89
C GLY A 59 -5.11 -9.81 10.66
N PHE A 60 -4.75 -8.52 10.61
CA PHE A 60 -5.02 -7.69 9.45
C PHE A 60 -4.35 -8.24 8.19
N ILE A 61 -3.05 -8.55 8.29
CA ILE A 61 -2.26 -9.06 7.16
C ILE A 61 -2.82 -10.39 6.65
N SER A 62 -3.26 -11.26 7.55
CA SER A 62 -3.79 -12.57 7.17
C SER A 62 -5.08 -12.46 6.35
N ASN A 63 -5.79 -11.33 6.45
CA ASN A 63 -6.99 -11.06 5.66
C ASN A 63 -6.69 -10.31 4.37
N CYS A 64 -5.44 -9.96 4.11
CA CYS A 64 -5.04 -9.24 2.91
C CYS A 64 -4.48 -10.19 1.86
N ILE A 65 -4.61 -9.80 0.59
CA ILE A 65 -3.77 -10.37 -0.47
C ILE A 65 -2.43 -9.65 -0.39
N VAL A 66 -1.36 -10.42 -0.20
CA VAL A 66 0.01 -9.87 -0.14
C VAL A 66 0.71 -10.17 -1.45
N PHE A 67 1.09 -9.13 -2.18
CA PHE A 67 1.85 -9.29 -3.42
C PHE A 67 3.33 -9.40 -3.10
N ASN A 68 3.90 -10.55 -3.42
CA ASN A 68 5.33 -10.80 -3.24
C ASN A 68 6.15 -10.04 -4.28
N LEU A 69 7.45 -9.93 -4.03
CA LEU A 69 8.39 -9.28 -4.93
C LEU A 69 8.73 -10.23 -6.08
N SER A 70 7.92 -10.17 -7.15
CA SER A 70 8.14 -10.97 -8.35
C SER A 70 9.18 -10.34 -9.25
N GLU A 71 9.68 -11.09 -10.22
CA GLU A 71 10.63 -10.57 -11.21
C GLU A 71 10.03 -9.38 -11.97
N ASN A 72 8.77 -9.45 -12.35
CA ASN A 72 8.10 -8.35 -13.06
C ASN A 72 8.06 -7.08 -12.23
N ILE A 73 7.78 -7.23 -10.92
CA ILE A 73 7.76 -6.08 -10.01
C ILE A 73 9.18 -5.53 -9.84
N ILE A 74 10.19 -6.38 -9.76
CA ILE A 74 11.58 -5.94 -9.66
C ILE A 74 11.96 -5.09 -10.87
N VAL A 75 11.68 -5.57 -12.07
CA VAL A 75 12.00 -4.85 -13.31
C VAL A 75 11.28 -3.51 -13.36
N LYS A 76 9.98 -3.51 -13.03
CA LYS A 76 9.20 -2.26 -13.02
C LYS A 76 9.72 -1.27 -11.97
N THR A 77 10.11 -1.77 -10.80
CA THR A 77 10.70 -0.95 -9.75
C THR A 77 11.98 -0.25 -10.22
N ILE A 78 12.83 -1.00 -10.94
CA ILE A 78 14.07 -0.44 -11.49
C ILE A 78 13.75 0.70 -12.48
N GLU A 79 12.79 0.48 -13.38
CA GLU A 79 12.36 1.52 -14.32
C GLU A 79 11.88 2.78 -13.60
N ILE A 80 11.04 2.60 -12.58
CA ILE A 80 10.49 3.71 -11.80
C ILE A 80 11.60 4.51 -11.13
N ARG A 81 12.55 3.82 -10.51
CA ARG A 81 13.64 4.49 -9.79
C ARG A 81 14.62 5.21 -10.71
N LYS A 82 14.73 4.76 -11.95
CA LYS A 82 15.55 5.45 -12.95
C LYS A 82 14.90 6.77 -13.42
N LYS A 83 13.57 6.81 -13.44
CA LYS A 83 12.82 7.96 -13.96
C LYS A 83 12.40 8.94 -12.88
N TYR A 84 12.06 8.43 -11.70
CA TYR A 84 11.44 9.22 -10.65
C TYR A 84 12.21 9.07 -9.34
N LYS A 85 12.21 10.14 -8.56
CA LYS A 85 12.91 10.13 -7.28
C LYS A 85 11.99 9.59 -6.19
N LEU A 86 12.03 8.28 -6.00
CA LEU A 86 11.24 7.59 -4.98
C LEU A 86 12.13 6.72 -4.12
N LYS A 87 11.74 6.56 -2.86
CA LYS A 87 12.36 5.58 -1.96
C LYS A 87 12.11 4.18 -2.50
N LEU A 88 12.98 3.25 -2.15
CA LEU A 88 12.88 1.87 -2.66
C LEU A 88 11.51 1.25 -2.34
N GLY A 89 11.06 1.36 -1.09
CA GLY A 89 9.77 0.79 -0.70
C GLY A 89 8.60 1.38 -1.48
N ASP A 90 8.59 2.70 -1.64
CA ASP A 90 7.54 3.39 -2.39
C ASP A 90 7.55 2.98 -3.86
N ALA A 91 8.74 2.83 -4.45
CA ALA A 91 8.87 2.40 -5.84
C ALA A 91 8.32 0.97 -6.02
N ILE A 92 8.55 0.07 -5.08
CA ILE A 92 8.01 -1.29 -5.11
C ILE A 92 6.48 -1.26 -5.00
N ILE A 93 5.95 -0.44 -4.11
CA ILE A 93 4.50 -0.30 -3.93
C ILE A 93 3.87 0.23 -5.22
N ALA A 94 4.46 1.27 -5.82
CA ALA A 94 3.98 1.83 -7.09
C ALA A 94 4.01 0.79 -8.21
N ALA A 95 5.12 0.07 -8.34
CA ALA A 95 5.27 -0.98 -9.35
C ALA A 95 4.19 -2.07 -9.18
N THR A 96 3.94 -2.46 -7.94
CA THR A 96 2.93 -3.47 -7.62
C THR A 96 1.54 -3.02 -8.05
N ALA A 97 1.17 -1.78 -7.75
CA ALA A 97 -0.13 -1.23 -8.15
C ALA A 97 -0.26 -1.15 -9.67
N MET A 98 0.78 -0.68 -10.35
CA MET A 98 0.76 -0.52 -11.80
C MET A 98 0.63 -1.86 -12.53
N LEU A 99 1.40 -2.85 -12.12
CA LEU A 99 1.40 -4.17 -12.78
C LEU A 99 0.12 -4.94 -12.51
N ASN A 100 -0.56 -4.67 -11.40
CA ASN A 100 -1.83 -5.31 -11.07
C ASN A 100 -3.04 -4.48 -11.46
N GLU A 101 -2.80 -3.33 -12.10
CA GLU A 101 -3.84 -2.44 -12.62
C GLU A 101 -4.85 -2.04 -11.56
N VAL A 102 -4.37 -1.76 -10.34
CA VAL A 102 -5.21 -1.32 -9.23
C VAL A 102 -4.83 0.10 -8.83
N GLN A 103 -5.74 0.78 -8.17
CA GLN A 103 -5.46 2.10 -7.60
C GLN A 103 -4.60 1.97 -6.36
N LEU A 104 -3.77 2.97 -6.11
CA LEU A 104 -3.02 3.09 -4.87
C LEU A 104 -3.74 4.05 -3.94
N ILE A 105 -4.08 3.59 -2.75
CA ILE A 105 -4.65 4.43 -1.71
C ILE A 105 -3.49 4.88 -0.82
N THR A 106 -3.21 6.18 -0.84
CA THR A 106 -2.08 6.76 -0.12
C THR A 106 -2.34 8.21 0.22
N ARG A 107 -1.91 8.64 1.41
CA ARG A 107 -1.88 10.07 1.74
C ARG A 107 -0.64 10.77 1.17
N ASN A 108 0.35 10.00 0.74
CA ASN A 108 1.63 10.52 0.23
C ASN A 108 1.52 10.85 -1.27
N VAL A 109 0.56 11.72 -1.61
CA VAL A 109 0.25 12.06 -2.99
C VAL A 109 1.42 12.74 -3.68
N ASN A 110 2.16 13.59 -2.96
CA ASN A 110 3.26 14.36 -3.55
C ASN A 110 4.35 13.47 -4.14
N ASP A 111 4.67 12.36 -3.48
CA ASP A 111 5.70 11.44 -3.98
C ASP A 111 5.18 10.58 -5.13
N PHE A 112 4.02 9.95 -4.95
CA PHE A 112 3.47 9.04 -5.95
C PHE A 112 2.92 9.76 -7.19
N ASN A 113 2.53 11.02 -7.04
CA ASN A 113 2.00 11.82 -8.15
C ASN A 113 3.04 12.10 -9.24
N LYS A 114 4.31 11.82 -8.98
CA LYS A 114 5.38 11.93 -9.98
C LYS A 114 5.20 10.93 -11.13
N ILE A 115 4.46 9.87 -10.90
CA ILE A 115 4.22 8.80 -11.88
C ILE A 115 2.84 9.02 -12.51
N PRO A 116 2.78 9.54 -13.76
CA PRO A 116 1.48 9.91 -14.36
C PRO A 116 0.54 8.72 -14.57
N GLU A 117 1.07 7.53 -14.83
CA GLU A 117 0.28 6.34 -15.12
C GLU A 117 -0.31 5.71 -13.86
N LEU A 118 0.16 6.11 -12.68
CA LEU A 118 -0.30 5.55 -11.41
C LEU A 118 -1.59 6.25 -10.97
N ARG A 119 -2.63 5.48 -10.70
CA ARG A 119 -3.89 6.01 -10.18
C ARG A 119 -3.83 6.06 -8.66
N ILE A 120 -4.07 7.23 -8.10
CA ILE A 120 -3.91 7.51 -6.68
C ILE A 120 -5.19 8.06 -6.09
N ILE A 121 -5.54 7.60 -4.89
CA ILE A 121 -6.61 8.18 -4.08
C ILE A 121 -6.02 8.51 -2.71
N ASN A 122 -6.25 9.74 -2.24
CA ASN A 122 -5.91 10.12 -0.87
C ASN A 122 -7.09 9.74 0.03
N PRO A 123 -6.93 8.78 0.95
CA PRO A 123 -8.04 8.30 1.78
C PRO A 123 -8.57 9.36 2.74
N HIS A 124 -7.77 10.35 3.09
CA HIS A 124 -8.20 11.41 4.02
C HIS A 124 -9.15 12.43 3.36
N LEU A 125 -9.26 12.41 2.03
CA LEU A 125 -10.12 13.32 1.28
C LEU A 125 -11.43 12.68 0.83
N LEU A 126 -11.70 11.48 1.25
CA LEU A 126 -12.92 10.76 0.87
C LEU A 126 -14.11 11.09 1.77
#